data_c4ea6a77743df5db28342af03e685d7b
#
_entry.id   c4ea6a77743df5db28342af03e685d7b
#
_cell.length_a   1.000
_cell.length_b   1.000
_cell.length_c   1.000
_cell.angle_alpha   90.00
_cell.angle_beta   90.00
_cell.angle_gamma   90.00
#
_symmetry.space_group_name_H-M   'P 1'
#
loop_
_entity.id
_entity.type
_entity.pdbx_description
1 polymer ?
#
loop_
_entity_poly.entity_id
_entity_poly.type
_entity_poly.pdbx_seq_one_letter_code
_entity_poly.pdbx_strand_id
1 'polypeptide(L)'
;MAEQPDAKQSPVNDRQIVVAPGTSALTDKAFALIRDLIHRESGITLGDSKKQLVASRLAKRLRVHGLSCYQDYHSLVTTRDVDGSELRELLNAITTNKTEFFRERHHFDFLTQRVFPECIERARVTGERRIRIWSAGCSSGEEPYTIGMTFLDHFPVSSGWSLDITATDLDTHVISLRSSSPTRTFPTFAPVPR
;
A
#
# COMPACT_ATOMS: atom_id res chain seq x y z
N MET A 1 42.58 -27.58 -1.62
CA MET A 1 41.53 -27.62 -2.66
C MET A 1 40.32 -28.30 -2.02
N ALA A 2 39.35 -27.51 -1.58
CA ALA A 2 38.09 -28.03 -1.05
C ALA A 2 36.98 -27.37 -1.91
N GLU A 3 36.28 -28.22 -2.64
CA GLU A 3 35.14 -27.84 -3.48
C GLU A 3 33.98 -27.36 -2.60
N GLN A 4 33.40 -26.22 -2.97
CA GLN A 4 32.11 -25.75 -2.42
C GLN A 4 30.97 -26.44 -3.16
N PRO A 5 29.92 -26.92 -2.47
CA PRO A 5 28.77 -27.50 -3.12
C PRO A 5 27.83 -26.40 -3.64
N ASP A 6 27.37 -26.59 -4.88
CA ASP A 6 26.37 -25.83 -5.63
C ASP A 6 25.09 -25.56 -4.82
N ALA A 7 24.70 -24.30 -4.75
CA ALA A 7 23.41 -23.87 -4.24
C ALA A 7 22.29 -24.26 -5.23
N LYS A 8 21.58 -25.34 -4.92
CA LYS A 8 20.37 -25.76 -5.64
C LYS A 8 19.31 -24.66 -5.54
N GLN A 9 19.00 -24.05 -6.67
CA GLN A 9 17.82 -23.23 -6.86
C GLN A 9 16.57 -24.06 -6.59
N SER A 10 15.78 -23.64 -5.58
CA SER A 10 14.49 -24.21 -5.30
C SER A 10 13.50 -23.88 -6.45
N PRO A 11 12.68 -24.83 -6.92
CA PRO A 11 11.73 -24.56 -7.97
C PRO A 11 10.68 -23.56 -7.51
N VAL A 12 10.45 -22.53 -8.33
CA VAL A 12 9.33 -21.60 -8.20
C VAL A 12 8.05 -22.44 -8.26
N ASN A 13 7.33 -22.47 -7.16
CA ASN A 13 6.08 -23.23 -7.02
C ASN A 13 5.01 -22.54 -7.86
N ASP A 14 4.79 -23.06 -9.06
CA ASP A 14 3.73 -22.67 -10.00
C ASP A 14 2.39 -23.14 -9.42
N ARG A 15 1.86 -22.41 -8.44
CA ARG A 15 0.52 -22.65 -7.90
C ARG A 15 -0.48 -22.37 -9.02
N GLN A 16 -0.94 -23.40 -9.69
CA GLN A 16 -2.09 -23.35 -10.57
C GLN A 16 -3.24 -22.66 -9.83
N ILE A 17 -3.59 -21.46 -10.28
CA ILE A 17 -4.71 -20.68 -9.73
C ILE A 17 -5.97 -21.42 -10.17
N VAL A 18 -6.63 -22.07 -9.22
CA VAL A 18 -7.93 -22.71 -9.42
C VAL A 18 -8.94 -21.58 -9.68
N VAL A 19 -9.24 -21.32 -10.94
CA VAL A 19 -10.36 -20.45 -11.33
C VAL A 19 -11.63 -21.15 -10.85
N ALA A 20 -12.45 -20.43 -10.07
CA ALA A 20 -13.69 -21.00 -9.53
C ALA A 20 -14.59 -21.52 -10.68
N PRO A 21 -15.29 -22.65 -10.52
CA PRO A 21 -16.18 -23.18 -11.53
C PRO A 21 -17.21 -22.12 -11.94
N GLY A 22 -17.26 -21.78 -13.24
CA GLY A 22 -18.22 -20.85 -13.81
C GLY A 22 -17.71 -19.43 -14.13
N THR A 23 -16.47 -19.05 -13.75
CA THR A 23 -15.92 -17.73 -14.13
C THR A 23 -15.13 -17.86 -15.44
N SER A 24 -15.46 -17.03 -16.44
CA SER A 24 -14.72 -16.98 -17.71
C SER A 24 -13.30 -16.42 -17.51
N ALA A 25 -12.36 -16.81 -18.38
CA ALA A 25 -11.02 -16.25 -18.34
C ALA A 25 -11.04 -14.74 -18.58
N LEU A 26 -10.14 -14.00 -17.89
CA LEU A 26 -9.96 -12.57 -18.15
C LEU A 26 -9.36 -12.36 -19.55
N THR A 27 -10.17 -11.87 -20.49
CA THR A 27 -9.73 -11.55 -21.84
C THR A 27 -8.81 -10.34 -21.87
N ASP A 28 -7.99 -10.17 -22.93
CA ASP A 28 -7.12 -8.98 -23.06
C ASP A 28 -7.94 -7.68 -23.11
N LYS A 29 -9.09 -7.70 -23.78
CA LYS A 29 -10.01 -6.57 -23.86
C LYS A 29 -10.55 -6.19 -22.47
N ALA A 30 -11.01 -7.16 -21.68
CA ALA A 30 -11.50 -6.90 -20.33
C ALA A 30 -10.38 -6.44 -19.39
N PHE A 31 -9.18 -7.01 -19.53
CA PHE A 31 -8.02 -6.57 -18.76
C PHE A 31 -7.64 -5.13 -19.08
N ALA A 32 -7.63 -4.72 -20.35
CA ALA A 32 -7.36 -3.33 -20.74
C ALA A 32 -8.37 -2.36 -20.12
N LEU A 33 -9.67 -2.65 -20.17
CA LEU A 33 -10.71 -1.83 -19.57
C LEU A 33 -10.53 -1.67 -18.05
N ILE A 34 -10.26 -2.77 -17.35
CA ILE A 34 -10.04 -2.77 -15.89
C ILE A 34 -8.75 -2.03 -15.55
N ARG A 35 -7.67 -2.26 -16.28
CA ARG A 35 -6.39 -1.56 -16.11
C ARG A 35 -6.54 -0.05 -16.24
N ASP A 36 -7.23 0.40 -17.29
CA ASP A 36 -7.43 1.82 -17.57
C ASP A 36 -8.31 2.47 -16.51
N LEU A 37 -9.33 1.76 -16.01
CA LEU A 37 -10.13 2.19 -14.86
C LEU A 37 -9.28 2.36 -13.61
N ILE A 38 -8.49 1.33 -13.25
CA ILE A 38 -7.60 1.38 -12.07
C ILE A 38 -6.61 2.53 -12.19
N HIS A 39 -5.99 2.70 -13.36
CA HIS A 39 -5.03 3.79 -13.57
C HIS A 39 -5.68 5.16 -13.41
N ARG A 40 -6.84 5.38 -13.99
CA ARG A 40 -7.58 6.64 -13.90
C ARG A 40 -7.94 7.00 -12.45
N GLU A 41 -8.38 6.02 -11.66
CA GLU A 41 -8.89 6.24 -10.31
C GLU A 41 -7.80 6.25 -9.22
N SER A 42 -6.66 5.60 -9.46
CA SER A 42 -5.61 5.44 -8.43
C SER A 42 -4.20 5.80 -8.88
N GLY A 43 -3.98 6.03 -10.18
CA GLY A 43 -2.63 6.18 -10.73
C GLY A 43 -1.82 4.88 -10.82
N ILE A 44 -2.34 3.74 -10.35
CA ILE A 44 -1.65 2.45 -10.40
C ILE A 44 -1.48 1.99 -11.85
N THR A 45 -0.24 1.76 -12.26
CA THR A 45 0.08 1.23 -13.59
C THR A 45 0.25 -0.29 -13.53
N LEU A 46 -0.54 -1.01 -14.31
CA LEU A 46 -0.49 -2.47 -14.41
C LEU A 46 0.05 -2.89 -15.79
N GLY A 47 1.23 -3.52 -15.81
CA GLY A 47 1.76 -4.15 -17.01
C GLY A 47 1.03 -5.46 -17.35
N ASP A 48 1.19 -5.96 -18.59
CA ASP A 48 0.50 -7.16 -19.08
C ASP A 48 0.82 -8.42 -18.26
N SER A 49 2.01 -8.49 -17.67
CA SER A 49 2.40 -9.57 -16.74
C SER A 49 1.53 -9.65 -15.48
N LYS A 50 0.78 -8.60 -15.16
CA LYS A 50 -0.12 -8.56 -14.00
C LYS A 50 -1.53 -9.08 -14.29
N LYS A 51 -1.84 -9.48 -15.51
CA LYS A 51 -3.16 -9.98 -15.91
C LYS A 51 -3.65 -11.13 -15.02
N GLN A 52 -2.78 -12.11 -14.75
CA GLN A 52 -3.09 -13.26 -13.88
C GLN A 52 -3.39 -12.83 -12.44
N LEU A 53 -2.61 -11.89 -11.91
CA LEU A 53 -2.83 -11.33 -10.57
C LEU A 53 -4.17 -10.62 -10.48
N VAL A 54 -4.52 -9.80 -11.47
CA VAL A 54 -5.82 -9.10 -11.53
C VAL A 54 -6.95 -10.11 -11.61
N ALA A 55 -6.85 -11.12 -12.47
CA ALA A 55 -7.86 -12.18 -12.60
C ALA A 55 -8.09 -12.88 -11.25
N SER A 56 -7.02 -13.32 -10.60
CA SER A 56 -7.09 -14.01 -9.31
C SER A 56 -7.75 -13.16 -8.22
N ARG A 57 -7.36 -11.89 -8.11
CA ARG A 57 -7.86 -10.98 -7.07
C ARG A 57 -9.33 -10.59 -7.29
N LEU A 58 -9.72 -10.33 -8.53
CA LEU A 58 -11.10 -9.95 -8.86
C LEU A 58 -12.06 -11.12 -8.93
N ALA A 59 -11.60 -12.38 -9.03
CA ALA A 59 -12.46 -13.55 -9.01
C ALA A 59 -13.36 -13.63 -7.77
N LYS A 60 -12.89 -13.13 -6.63
CA LYS A 60 -13.69 -13.03 -5.40
C LYS A 60 -14.82 -12.00 -5.57
N ARG A 61 -14.54 -10.86 -6.20
CA ARG A 61 -15.54 -9.79 -6.41
C ARG A 61 -16.62 -10.24 -7.39
N LEU A 62 -16.24 -10.91 -8.48
CA LEU A 62 -17.21 -11.49 -9.40
C LEU A 62 -18.18 -12.42 -8.67
N ARG A 63 -17.67 -13.29 -7.80
CA ARG A 63 -18.52 -14.21 -7.00
C ARG A 63 -19.47 -13.48 -6.07
N VAL A 64 -19.02 -12.41 -5.42
CA VAL A 64 -19.87 -11.59 -4.52
C VAL A 64 -21.08 -11.02 -5.27
N HIS A 65 -20.89 -10.64 -6.54
CA HIS A 65 -21.94 -10.07 -7.38
C HIS A 65 -22.66 -11.10 -8.28
N GLY A 66 -22.34 -12.39 -8.16
CA GLY A 66 -22.94 -13.42 -9.00
C GLY A 66 -22.59 -13.31 -10.48
N LEU A 67 -21.45 -12.65 -10.80
CA LEU A 67 -21.02 -12.43 -12.18
C LEU A 67 -20.07 -13.53 -12.66
N SER A 68 -20.18 -13.89 -13.94
CA SER A 68 -19.33 -14.89 -14.58
C SER A 68 -18.27 -14.30 -15.50
N CYS A 69 -18.35 -13.02 -15.88
CA CYS A 69 -17.39 -12.39 -16.75
C CYS A 69 -16.89 -11.02 -16.24
N TYR A 70 -15.65 -10.68 -16.58
CA TYR A 70 -14.99 -9.45 -16.14
C TYR A 70 -15.51 -8.19 -16.84
N GLN A 71 -16.10 -8.31 -18.04
CA GLN A 71 -16.74 -7.18 -18.72
C GLN A 71 -17.97 -6.72 -17.95
N ASP A 72 -18.79 -7.66 -17.46
CA ASP A 72 -19.98 -7.32 -16.65
C ASP A 72 -19.59 -6.68 -15.33
N TYR A 73 -18.49 -7.15 -14.73
CA TYR A 73 -17.93 -6.55 -13.53
C TYR A 73 -17.45 -5.11 -13.79
N HIS A 74 -16.71 -4.88 -14.88
CA HIS A 74 -16.32 -3.52 -15.27
C HIS A 74 -17.54 -2.62 -15.48
N SER A 75 -18.60 -3.10 -16.18
CA SER A 75 -19.83 -2.36 -16.37
C SER A 75 -20.54 -2.08 -15.05
N LEU A 76 -20.57 -3.01 -14.11
CA LEU A 76 -21.13 -2.82 -12.78
C LEU A 76 -20.41 -1.65 -12.07
N VAL A 77 -19.09 -1.67 -12.00
CA VAL A 77 -18.30 -0.64 -11.32
C VAL A 77 -18.43 0.72 -11.98
N THR A 78 -18.54 0.78 -13.32
CA THR A 78 -18.55 2.08 -14.04
C THR A 78 -19.94 2.69 -14.21
N THR A 79 -21.02 1.89 -14.17
CA THR A 79 -22.36 2.39 -14.51
C THR A 79 -23.41 2.18 -13.42
N ARG A 80 -23.20 1.27 -12.47
CA ARG A 80 -24.18 0.90 -11.44
C ARG A 80 -23.71 1.21 -10.02
N ASP A 81 -22.44 1.45 -9.82
CA ASP A 81 -21.84 1.77 -8.52
C ASP A 81 -22.02 3.28 -8.22
N VAL A 82 -23.22 3.63 -7.78
CA VAL A 82 -23.62 5.05 -7.59
C VAL A 82 -22.82 5.71 -6.46
N ASP A 83 -22.50 4.98 -5.40
CA ASP A 83 -21.78 5.49 -4.21
C ASP A 83 -20.27 5.22 -4.26
N GLY A 84 -19.77 4.57 -5.30
CA GLY A 84 -18.37 4.21 -5.49
C GLY A 84 -17.88 3.17 -4.48
N SER A 85 -18.78 2.41 -3.85
CA SER A 85 -18.39 1.37 -2.88
C SER A 85 -17.69 0.21 -3.54
N GLU A 86 -18.17 -0.24 -4.71
CA GLU A 86 -17.54 -1.34 -5.43
C GLU A 86 -16.23 -0.93 -6.11
N LEU A 87 -16.14 0.32 -6.55
CA LEU A 87 -14.87 0.87 -7.04
C LEU A 87 -13.79 0.86 -5.94
N ARG A 88 -14.15 1.20 -4.70
CA ARG A 88 -13.24 1.07 -3.54
C ARG A 88 -12.81 -0.36 -3.33
N GLU A 89 -13.76 -1.30 -3.36
CA GLU A 89 -13.47 -2.72 -3.20
C GLU A 89 -12.57 -3.27 -4.33
N LEU A 90 -12.76 -2.80 -5.57
CA LEU A 90 -11.88 -3.11 -6.69
C LEU A 90 -10.45 -2.63 -6.41
N LEU A 91 -10.27 -1.39 -5.98
CA LEU A 91 -8.95 -0.83 -5.66
C LEU A 91 -8.31 -1.56 -4.48
N ASN A 92 -9.05 -1.81 -3.39
CA ASN A 92 -8.60 -2.60 -2.25
C ASN A 92 -8.14 -4.01 -2.67
N ALA A 93 -8.87 -4.65 -3.60
CA ALA A 93 -8.49 -5.97 -4.10
C ALA A 93 -7.19 -5.96 -4.92
N ILE A 94 -6.88 -4.85 -5.60
CA ILE A 94 -5.69 -4.74 -6.46
C ILE A 94 -4.45 -4.29 -5.69
N THR A 95 -4.60 -3.50 -4.64
CA THR A 95 -3.47 -3.05 -3.82
C THR A 95 -2.72 -4.21 -3.15
N THR A 96 -1.44 -4.01 -2.90
CA THR A 96 -0.60 -5.00 -2.24
C THR A 96 -0.04 -4.41 -0.96
N ASN A 97 -0.52 -4.90 0.17
CA ASN A 97 -0.27 -4.34 1.48
C ASN A 97 0.93 -5.00 2.21
N LYS A 98 1.97 -5.43 1.45
CA LYS A 98 3.17 -5.97 2.07
C LYS A 98 3.96 -4.86 2.72
N THR A 99 4.08 -4.91 4.04
CA THR A 99 4.87 -3.97 4.85
C THR A 99 5.53 -4.73 6.01
N GLU A 100 6.58 -4.18 6.58
CA GLU A 100 7.27 -4.68 7.76
C GLU A 100 8.02 -3.54 8.44
N PHE A 101 8.32 -3.67 9.73
CA PHE A 101 9.13 -2.69 10.44
C PHE A 101 10.55 -2.61 9.84
N PHE A 102 11.06 -1.39 9.68
CA PHE A 102 12.37 -1.08 9.09
C PHE A 102 12.57 -1.60 7.66
N ARG A 103 11.48 -1.81 6.90
CA ARG A 103 11.55 -2.13 5.49
C ARG A 103 12.23 -0.99 4.74
N GLU A 104 13.10 -1.34 3.76
CA GLU A 104 13.88 -0.35 3.00
C GLU A 104 14.73 0.55 3.93
N ARG A 105 15.54 -0.08 4.76
CA ARG A 105 16.33 0.54 5.83
C ARG A 105 17.05 1.83 5.41
N HIS A 106 17.49 1.91 4.17
CA HIS A 106 18.18 3.08 3.63
C HIS A 106 17.35 4.38 3.69
N HIS A 107 16.00 4.29 3.71
CA HIS A 107 15.14 5.47 3.91
C HIS A 107 15.30 6.06 5.32
N PHE A 108 15.41 5.20 6.33
CA PHE A 108 15.58 5.64 7.73
C PHE A 108 17.02 6.12 7.98
N ASP A 109 18.00 5.51 7.33
CA ASP A 109 19.38 6.01 7.32
C ASP A 109 19.45 7.41 6.69
N PHE A 110 18.71 7.66 5.60
CA PHE A 110 18.62 8.99 4.99
C PHE A 110 17.95 10.01 5.93
N LEU A 111 16.89 9.63 6.65
CA LEU A 111 16.27 10.51 7.64
C LEU A 111 17.28 10.94 8.70
N THR A 112 18.02 10.00 9.28
CA THR A 112 18.96 10.29 10.39
C THR A 112 20.21 11.02 9.93
N GLN A 113 20.74 10.69 8.74
CA GLN A 113 22.00 11.23 8.26
C GLN A 113 21.87 12.55 7.49
N ARG A 114 20.70 12.86 6.95
CA ARG A 114 20.47 14.04 6.12
C ARG A 114 19.32 14.91 6.62
N VAL A 115 18.12 14.36 6.71
CA VAL A 115 16.92 15.16 6.98
C VAL A 115 16.94 15.75 8.40
N PHE A 116 17.24 14.94 9.42
CA PHE A 116 17.26 15.43 10.79
C PHE A 116 18.35 16.47 11.06
N PRO A 117 19.61 16.31 10.60
CA PRO A 117 20.60 17.37 10.66
C PRO A 117 20.17 18.67 9.97
N GLU A 118 19.59 18.59 8.78
CA GLU A 118 19.07 19.78 8.07
C GLU A 118 17.95 20.48 8.86
N CYS A 119 17.07 19.71 9.49
CA CYS A 119 16.04 20.26 10.38
C CYS A 119 16.64 20.95 11.59
N ILE A 120 17.69 20.40 12.20
CA ILE A 120 18.41 21.00 13.33
C ILE A 120 19.02 22.36 12.93
N GLU A 121 19.71 22.39 11.78
CA GLU A 121 20.31 23.65 11.28
C GLU A 121 19.22 24.71 11.01
N ARG A 122 18.12 24.32 10.39
CA ARG A 122 16.99 25.23 10.16
C ARG A 122 16.42 25.75 11.48
N ALA A 123 16.26 24.89 12.48
CA ALA A 123 15.73 25.28 13.78
C ALA A 123 16.62 26.29 14.54
N ARG A 124 17.94 26.30 14.31
CA ARG A 124 18.85 27.31 14.88
C ARG A 124 18.51 28.73 14.42
N VAL A 125 17.99 28.86 13.20
CA VAL A 125 17.62 30.17 12.63
C VAL A 125 16.16 30.51 12.93
N THR A 126 15.25 29.53 12.81
CA THR A 126 13.80 29.77 12.90
C THR A 126 13.23 29.59 14.31
N GLY A 127 13.92 28.87 15.19
CA GLY A 127 13.41 28.44 16.49
C GLY A 127 12.39 27.28 16.40
N GLU A 128 11.96 26.88 15.20
CA GLU A 128 10.94 25.85 15.00
C GLU A 128 11.54 24.45 15.17
N ARG A 129 11.10 23.71 16.20
CA ARG A 129 11.52 22.34 16.52
C ARG A 129 10.40 21.35 16.22
N ARG A 130 9.85 21.39 15.00
CA ARG A 130 8.75 20.54 14.56
C ARG A 130 9.08 19.92 13.22
N ILE A 131 8.92 18.61 13.13
CA ILE A 131 9.07 17.85 11.87
C ILE A 131 7.71 17.30 11.48
N ARG A 132 7.36 17.44 10.21
CA ARG A 132 6.13 16.88 9.64
C ARG A 132 6.50 15.91 8.54
N ILE A 133 5.99 14.68 8.63
CA ILE A 133 6.26 13.60 7.68
C ILE A 133 4.93 13.04 7.18
N TRP A 134 4.90 12.74 5.90
CA TRP A 134 3.79 12.04 5.26
C TRP A 134 4.25 10.65 4.82
N SER A 135 3.63 9.60 5.39
CA SER A 135 3.77 8.21 4.96
C SER A 135 2.66 7.91 3.96
N ALA A 136 2.99 7.92 2.67
CA ALA A 136 2.07 7.70 1.57
C ALA A 136 2.06 6.23 1.16
N GLY A 137 0.95 5.52 1.36
CA GLY A 137 0.86 4.07 1.17
C GLY A 137 1.33 3.32 2.42
N CYS A 138 0.81 3.72 3.59
CA CYS A 138 1.26 3.25 4.89
C CYS A 138 0.87 1.79 5.21
N SER A 139 0.01 1.17 4.43
CA SER A 139 -0.49 -0.18 4.66
C SER A 139 -0.98 -0.38 6.11
N SER A 140 -0.56 -1.43 6.78
CA SER A 140 -0.91 -1.71 8.18
C SER A 140 -0.15 -0.86 9.21
N GLY A 141 0.67 0.11 8.79
CA GLY A 141 1.21 1.16 9.64
C GLY A 141 2.64 0.93 10.13
N GLU A 142 3.34 -0.10 9.71
CA GLU A 142 4.71 -0.39 10.14
C GLU A 142 5.69 0.73 9.79
N GLU A 143 5.53 1.36 8.62
CA GLU A 143 6.38 2.48 8.21
C GLU A 143 6.21 3.71 9.09
N PRO A 144 5.00 4.27 9.31
CA PRO A 144 4.86 5.45 10.16
C PRO A 144 5.28 5.20 11.61
N TYR A 145 5.09 3.99 12.15
CA TYR A 145 5.63 3.65 13.46
C TYR A 145 7.16 3.55 13.46
N THR A 146 7.76 3.01 12.39
CA THR A 146 9.22 2.99 12.24
C THR A 146 9.81 4.40 12.18
N ILE A 147 9.14 5.31 11.46
CA ILE A 147 9.51 6.74 11.42
C ILE A 147 9.48 7.31 12.85
N GLY A 148 8.41 7.04 13.61
CA GLY A 148 8.28 7.50 14.99
C GLY A 148 9.39 6.99 15.91
N MET A 149 9.73 5.69 15.84
CA MET A 149 10.83 5.09 16.58
C MET A 149 12.18 5.72 16.21
N THR A 150 12.46 5.85 14.91
CA THR A 150 13.68 6.49 14.40
C THR A 150 13.81 7.94 14.86
N PHE A 151 12.69 8.67 14.93
CA PHE A 151 12.67 10.03 15.46
C PHE A 151 12.99 10.07 16.96
N LEU A 152 12.38 9.20 17.77
CA LEU A 152 12.61 9.16 19.21
C LEU A 152 14.03 8.78 19.60
N ASP A 153 14.65 7.88 18.82
CA ASP A 153 16.06 7.52 18.98
C ASP A 153 16.99 8.74 18.74
N HIS A 154 16.63 9.61 17.78
CA HIS A 154 17.46 10.76 17.41
C HIS A 154 17.14 12.01 18.26
N PHE A 155 15.87 12.20 18.60
CA PHE A 155 15.37 13.34 19.39
C PHE A 155 14.72 12.84 20.70
N PRO A 156 15.48 12.74 21.79
CA PRO A 156 14.91 12.38 23.09
C PRO A 156 13.78 13.32 23.49
N VAL A 157 12.82 12.85 24.28
CA VAL A 157 11.64 13.63 24.71
C VAL A 157 12.02 14.97 25.33
N SER A 158 13.15 15.02 26.06
CA SER A 158 13.69 16.24 26.68
C SER A 158 14.25 17.27 25.68
N SER A 159 14.41 16.92 24.42
CA SER A 159 15.02 17.79 23.38
C SER A 159 14.11 18.94 22.94
N GLY A 160 12.82 18.88 23.27
CA GLY A 160 11.82 19.86 22.84
C GLY A 160 11.43 19.77 21.36
N TRP A 161 11.83 18.71 20.66
CA TRP A 161 11.38 18.43 19.29
C TRP A 161 10.01 17.75 19.30
N SER A 162 9.21 18.03 18.28
CA SER A 162 7.92 17.37 18.03
C SER A 162 7.87 16.78 16.61
N LEU A 163 7.16 15.68 16.47
CA LEU A 163 6.92 14.98 15.22
C LEU A 163 5.43 14.82 14.95
N ASP A 164 4.99 15.26 13.78
CA ASP A 164 3.65 14.96 13.26
C ASP A 164 3.78 14.02 12.07
N ILE A 165 3.10 12.89 12.13
CA ILE A 165 3.05 11.94 11.02
C ILE A 165 1.61 11.86 10.51
N THR A 166 1.43 12.14 9.22
CA THR A 166 0.20 11.81 8.49
C THR A 166 0.45 10.54 7.70
N ALA A 167 -0.39 9.54 7.90
CA ALA A 167 -0.29 8.25 7.21
C ALA A 167 -1.54 8.02 6.37
N THR A 168 -1.38 7.73 5.09
CA THR A 168 -2.51 7.49 4.16
C THR A 168 -2.28 6.22 3.37
N ASP A 169 -3.38 5.58 2.97
CA ASP A 169 -3.36 4.44 2.04
C ASP A 169 -4.58 4.49 1.11
N LEU A 170 -4.45 3.87 -0.06
CA LEU A 170 -5.58 3.64 -0.98
C LEU A 170 -6.51 2.55 -0.45
N ASP A 171 -5.96 1.54 0.22
CA ASP A 171 -6.72 0.46 0.82
C ASP A 171 -7.39 0.90 2.12
N THR A 172 -8.69 1.10 2.04
CA THR A 172 -9.49 1.56 3.19
C THR A 172 -9.63 0.50 4.28
N HIS A 173 -9.45 -0.79 3.97
CA HIS A 173 -9.52 -1.86 4.96
C HIS A 173 -8.36 -1.78 5.96
N VAL A 174 -7.13 -1.52 5.47
CA VAL A 174 -5.97 -1.41 6.37
C VAL A 174 -6.04 -0.18 7.27
N ILE A 175 -6.61 0.92 6.77
CA ILE A 175 -6.81 2.15 7.55
C ILE A 175 -7.87 1.94 8.65
N SER A 176 -9.00 1.27 8.35
CA SER A 176 -10.07 1.05 9.32
C SER A 176 -9.63 0.22 10.53
N LEU A 177 -8.72 -0.73 10.33
CA LEU A 177 -8.15 -1.53 11.41
C LEU A 177 -7.36 -0.69 12.43
N ARG A 178 -6.79 0.45 12.01
CA ARG A 178 -5.97 1.33 12.86
C ARG A 178 -6.76 2.48 13.47
N SER A 179 -7.77 2.99 12.80
CA SER A 179 -8.61 4.09 13.30
C SER A 179 -9.41 3.71 14.55
N SER A 180 -9.62 2.42 14.79
CA SER A 180 -10.29 1.88 15.98
C SER A 180 -9.35 1.66 17.18
N SER A 181 -8.05 1.91 17.06
CA SER A 181 -7.09 1.76 18.16
C SER A 181 -7.17 2.97 19.11
N PRO A 182 -7.37 2.77 20.42
CA PRO A 182 -7.57 3.86 21.38
C PRO A 182 -6.29 4.63 21.75
N THR A 183 -5.16 4.35 21.12
CA THR A 183 -3.90 5.03 21.40
C THR A 183 -3.83 6.39 20.73
N ARG A 184 -4.03 7.41 21.50
CA ARG A 184 -4.02 8.86 21.17
C ARG A 184 -2.63 9.44 20.90
N THR A 185 -1.67 8.73 20.32
CA THR A 185 -0.36 9.33 20.06
C THR A 185 0.28 8.65 18.85
N PHE A 186 0.25 9.40 17.70
CA PHE A 186 0.96 9.07 16.45
C PHE A 186 0.65 7.70 15.81
N PRO A 187 0.57 7.64 14.52
CA PRO A 187 0.31 8.67 13.51
C PRO A 187 -1.19 8.90 13.28
N THR A 188 -1.56 10.02 12.63
CA THR A 188 -2.93 10.21 12.13
C THR A 188 -3.11 9.43 10.85
N PHE A 189 -4.02 8.46 10.85
CA PHE A 189 -4.34 7.65 9.67
C PHE A 189 -5.54 8.22 8.93
N ALA A 190 -5.44 8.36 7.62
CA ALA A 190 -6.53 8.81 6.78
C ALA A 190 -6.49 8.10 5.40
N PRO A 191 -7.65 7.84 4.78
CA PRO A 191 -7.68 7.45 3.38
C PRO A 191 -7.14 8.58 2.50
N VAL A 192 -6.57 8.23 1.36
CA VAL A 192 -6.16 9.24 0.37
C VAL A 192 -7.40 9.95 -0.14
N PRO A 193 -7.49 11.30 -0.05
CA PRO A 193 -8.57 12.06 -0.64
C PRO A 193 -8.59 11.81 -2.17
N ARG A 194 -9.77 11.68 -2.75
CA ARG A 194 -9.97 11.60 -4.21
C ARG A 194 -9.96 12.97 -4.83
#